data_6aa6d0fc6c725437beca858aef4a96fe
#
_entry.id   6aa6d0fc6c725437beca858aef4a96fe
#
_cell.length_a   1.000
_cell.length_b   1.000
_cell.length_c   1.000
_cell.angle_alpha   90.00
_cell.angle_beta   90.00
_cell.angle_gamma   90.00
#
_symmetry.space_group_name_H-M   'P 1'
#
loop_
_entity.id
_entity.type
_entity.pdbx_description
1 polymer ?
#
loop_
_entity_poly.entity_id
_entity_poly.type
_entity_poly.pdbx_seq_one_letter_code
_entity_poly.pdbx_strand_id
1 'polypeptide(L)'
;MQIYGDLRRLWEKAKIKESAKKPEITGLCRLIKGYKIMIKVLFICHGNICRSPMAEFIFKDMVNNRGLGDQFYIASAATSTEEIWNGIGNPVYPPAKRELAKHGISCEGKRAVQLKKSDYDKYDYLIGMEERNRRNMLRILGKDPEKKVSLLLDYADEHGDIADPWYTGNFDITYRDVVRGCEGFLTYLEGKGQIIMN
;
A
#
# COMPACT_ATOMS: atom_id res chain seq x y z
N MET A 1 16.24 -37.08 9.02
CA MET A 1 14.80 -37.11 8.67
C MET A 1 13.85 -36.93 9.86
N GLN A 2 14.34 -36.52 11.03
CA GLN A 2 13.57 -36.41 12.30
C GLN A 2 13.19 -34.96 12.67
N ILE A 3 13.83 -33.95 12.09
CA ILE A 3 13.66 -32.55 12.47
C ILE A 3 12.37 -31.93 11.88
N TYR A 4 11.84 -32.46 10.78
CA TYR A 4 10.62 -31.96 10.13
C TYR A 4 9.32 -32.38 10.86
N GLY A 5 9.35 -33.46 11.64
CA GLY A 5 8.19 -33.94 12.40
C GLY A 5 7.85 -33.07 13.61
N ASP A 6 8.86 -32.51 14.27
CA ASP A 6 8.67 -31.72 15.50
C ASP A 6 8.16 -30.32 15.22
N LEU A 7 8.53 -29.69 14.08
CA LEU A 7 8.04 -28.37 13.68
C LEU A 7 6.55 -28.37 13.32
N ARG A 8 6.06 -29.48 12.73
CA ARG A 8 4.63 -29.62 12.41
C ARG A 8 3.78 -29.80 13.67
N ARG A 9 4.27 -30.54 14.66
CA ARG A 9 3.61 -30.70 15.96
C ARG A 9 3.57 -29.42 16.80
N LEU A 10 4.61 -28.59 16.72
CA LEU A 10 4.65 -27.28 17.36
C LEU A 10 3.68 -26.29 16.69
N TRP A 11 3.53 -26.39 15.38
CA TRP A 11 2.58 -25.56 14.62
C TRP A 11 1.12 -25.94 14.92
N GLU A 12 0.80 -27.23 15.03
CA GLU A 12 -0.52 -27.73 15.42
C GLU A 12 -0.88 -27.34 16.87
N LYS A 13 0.08 -27.41 17.80
CA LYS A 13 -0.11 -26.97 19.21
C LYS A 13 -0.30 -25.46 19.34
N ALA A 14 0.30 -24.66 18.47
CA ALA A 14 0.08 -23.21 18.41
C ALA A 14 -1.35 -22.87 17.93
N LYS A 15 -1.90 -23.60 16.96
CA LYS A 15 -3.28 -23.42 16.47
C LYS A 15 -4.36 -23.67 17.53
N ILE A 16 -4.15 -24.59 18.44
CA ILE A 16 -5.15 -25.00 19.47
C ILE A 16 -5.29 -23.94 20.58
N LYS A 17 -4.30 -23.05 20.77
CA LYS A 17 -4.36 -21.95 21.74
C LYS A 17 -4.89 -20.62 21.18
N GLU A 18 -5.32 -20.59 19.93
CA GLU A 18 -5.60 -19.35 19.19
C GLU A 18 -7.05 -18.85 19.30
N SER A 19 -7.86 -19.41 20.22
CA SER A 19 -9.26 -18.96 20.42
C SER A 19 -9.44 -17.81 21.44
N ALA A 20 -8.35 -17.26 22.01
CA ALA A 20 -8.45 -16.13 22.93
C ALA A 20 -7.24 -15.18 22.77
N LYS A 21 -7.50 -13.96 22.25
CA LYS A 21 -6.58 -12.80 22.17
C LYS A 21 -5.54 -12.84 21.05
N LYS A 22 -5.89 -12.33 19.85
CA LYS A 22 -4.95 -11.72 18.90
C LYS A 22 -4.85 -10.23 19.22
N PRO A 23 -3.68 -9.66 19.56
CA PRO A 23 -2.88 -8.87 18.61
C PRO A 23 -1.34 -8.93 18.79
N GLU A 24 -0.77 -9.75 19.67
CA GLU A 24 0.67 -9.65 19.98
C GLU A 24 1.62 -10.61 19.23
N ILE A 25 1.11 -11.55 18.44
CA ILE A 25 1.93 -12.63 17.85
C ILE A 25 2.63 -12.19 16.55
N THR A 26 2.13 -11.16 15.85
CA THR A 26 2.68 -10.72 14.56
C THR A 26 4.08 -10.11 14.66
N GLY A 27 4.37 -9.37 15.72
CA GLY A 27 5.70 -8.80 15.95
C GLY A 27 6.77 -9.83 16.36
N LEU A 28 6.40 -10.76 17.23
CA LEU A 28 7.32 -11.75 17.76
C LEU A 28 7.70 -12.83 16.74
N CYS A 29 6.79 -13.17 15.80
CA CYS A 29 7.03 -14.15 14.74
C CYS A 29 8.02 -13.65 13.69
N ARG A 30 8.16 -12.32 13.51
CA ARG A 30 9.17 -11.69 12.63
C ARG A 30 10.60 -11.82 13.14
N LEU A 31 10.79 -11.84 14.48
CA LEU A 31 12.11 -11.89 15.11
C LEU A 31 12.71 -13.31 15.22
N ILE A 32 11.87 -14.37 15.23
CA ILE A 32 12.32 -15.73 15.57
C ILE A 32 12.97 -16.49 14.40
N LYS A 33 12.88 -16.04 13.12
CA LYS A 33 13.35 -16.83 11.96
C LYS A 33 14.23 -16.15 10.93
N GLY A 34 14.73 -14.96 11.12
CA GLY A 34 15.55 -14.30 10.07
C GLY A 34 14.81 -14.15 8.72
N TYR A 35 13.50 -14.41 8.66
CA TYR A 35 12.66 -14.18 7.49
C TYR A 35 12.18 -12.73 7.51
N LYS A 36 12.77 -11.92 6.67
CA LYS A 36 12.31 -10.57 6.36
C LYS A 36 10.97 -10.68 5.64
N ILE A 37 9.86 -10.53 6.36
CA ILE A 37 8.52 -10.55 5.74
C ILE A 37 8.34 -9.22 5.03
N MET A 38 8.24 -9.26 3.71
CA MET A 38 8.01 -8.11 2.85
C MET A 38 6.58 -7.59 3.04
N ILE A 39 6.44 -6.32 3.39
CA ILE A 39 5.14 -5.63 3.48
C ILE A 39 4.70 -5.25 2.06
N LYS A 40 3.49 -5.66 1.68
CA LYS A 40 2.95 -5.43 0.35
C LYS A 40 1.85 -4.38 0.38
N VAL A 41 2.11 -3.25 -0.27
CA VAL A 41 1.22 -2.08 -0.29
C VAL A 41 0.73 -1.81 -1.70
N LEU A 42 -0.58 -1.64 -1.87
CA LEU A 42 -1.19 -1.23 -3.12
C LEU A 42 -1.92 0.11 -2.92
N PHE A 43 -1.47 1.15 -3.59
CA PHE A 43 -2.15 2.45 -3.63
C PHE A 43 -3.18 2.47 -4.75
N ILE A 44 -4.39 2.97 -4.48
CA ILE A 44 -5.51 2.88 -5.42
C ILE A 44 -6.18 4.24 -5.58
N CYS A 45 -6.39 4.67 -6.84
CA CYS A 45 -7.24 5.81 -7.17
C CYS A 45 -8.20 5.45 -8.32
N HIS A 46 -8.84 6.44 -8.92
CA HIS A 46 -9.80 6.19 -10.02
C HIS A 46 -9.09 5.61 -11.26
N GLY A 47 -8.20 6.37 -11.90
CA GLY A 47 -7.58 6.02 -13.19
C GLY A 47 -6.16 5.45 -13.12
N ASN A 48 -5.47 5.51 -11.97
CA ASN A 48 -4.06 5.09 -11.80
C ASN A 48 -3.06 5.83 -12.71
N ILE A 49 -3.33 7.11 -13.00
CA ILE A 49 -2.43 7.99 -13.77
C ILE A 49 -1.98 9.24 -13.00
N CYS A 50 -2.62 9.60 -11.88
CA CYS A 50 -2.27 10.76 -11.06
C CYS A 50 -1.96 10.35 -9.62
N ARG A 51 -2.95 10.36 -8.73
CA ARG A 51 -2.81 10.22 -7.25
C ARG A 51 -2.12 8.94 -6.82
N SER A 52 -2.58 7.78 -7.23
CA SER A 52 -2.01 6.51 -6.78
C SER A 52 -0.60 6.24 -7.33
N PRO A 53 -0.21 6.60 -8.57
CA PRO A 53 1.19 6.57 -8.97
C PRO A 53 2.06 7.55 -8.17
N MET A 54 1.56 8.77 -7.86
CA MET A 54 2.31 9.69 -7.00
C MET A 54 2.57 9.04 -5.64
N ALA A 55 1.55 8.43 -5.01
CA ALA A 55 1.71 7.74 -3.74
C ALA A 55 2.69 6.56 -3.83
N GLU A 56 2.62 5.76 -4.90
CA GLU A 56 3.54 4.65 -5.14
C GLU A 56 4.99 5.12 -5.15
N PHE A 57 5.31 6.15 -5.95
CA PHE A 57 6.70 6.58 -6.15
C PHE A 57 7.22 7.43 -5.00
N ILE A 58 6.40 8.27 -4.38
CA ILE A 58 6.74 9.01 -3.16
C ILE A 58 7.05 8.02 -2.02
N PHE A 59 6.21 7.01 -1.81
CA PHE A 59 6.44 6.04 -0.75
C PHE A 59 7.66 5.16 -1.01
N LYS A 60 7.92 4.77 -2.27
CA LYS A 60 9.16 4.08 -2.67
C LYS A 60 10.40 4.91 -2.36
N ASP A 61 10.40 6.19 -2.73
CA ASP A 61 11.51 7.10 -2.45
C ASP A 61 11.72 7.24 -0.94
N MET A 62 10.64 7.46 -0.19
CA MET A 62 10.65 7.63 1.26
C MET A 62 11.24 6.42 2.00
N VAL A 63 10.84 5.19 1.65
CA VAL A 63 11.37 3.97 2.28
C VAL A 63 12.80 3.68 1.85
N ASN A 64 13.18 3.98 0.61
CA ASN A 64 14.55 3.81 0.13
C ASN A 64 15.52 4.76 0.84
N ASN A 65 15.15 6.03 1.00
CA ASN A 65 15.94 7.03 1.71
C ASN A 65 16.14 6.69 3.21
N ARG A 66 15.26 5.85 3.77
CA ARG A 66 15.37 5.32 5.14
C ARG A 66 16.02 3.95 5.24
N GLY A 67 16.54 3.40 4.14
CA GLY A 67 17.15 2.06 4.11
C GLY A 67 16.16 0.91 4.33
N LEU A 68 14.86 1.15 4.11
CA LEU A 68 13.79 0.18 4.33
C LEU A 68 13.28 -0.47 3.03
N GLY A 69 13.79 -0.06 1.86
CA GLY A 69 13.23 -0.42 0.56
C GLY A 69 13.06 -1.92 0.33
N ASP A 70 13.97 -2.74 0.83
CA ASP A 70 13.93 -4.20 0.73
C ASP A 70 12.92 -4.87 1.69
N GLN A 71 12.25 -4.10 2.57
CA GLN A 71 11.15 -4.57 3.41
C GLN A 71 9.78 -4.39 2.73
N PHE A 72 9.72 -3.73 1.57
CA PHE A 72 8.47 -3.36 0.94
C PHE A 72 8.35 -3.84 -0.50
N TYR A 73 7.13 -4.26 -0.87
CA TYR A 73 6.66 -4.34 -2.24
C TYR A 73 5.55 -3.33 -2.44
N ILE A 74 5.79 -2.30 -3.25
CA ILE A 74 4.90 -1.15 -3.40
C ILE A 74 4.45 -1.07 -4.86
N ALA A 75 3.14 -0.98 -5.07
CA ALA A 75 2.52 -0.84 -6.38
C ALA A 75 1.31 0.08 -6.33
N SER A 76 0.71 0.36 -7.49
CA SER A 76 -0.55 1.10 -7.56
C SER A 76 -1.47 0.57 -8.65
N ALA A 77 -2.80 0.77 -8.47
CA ALA A 77 -3.85 0.30 -9.37
C ALA A 77 -5.01 1.30 -9.49
N ALA A 78 -5.88 1.07 -10.48
CA ALA A 78 -7.09 1.83 -10.76
C ALA A 78 -8.34 1.10 -10.30
N THR A 79 -9.37 1.84 -9.86
CA THR A 79 -10.72 1.29 -9.72
C THR A 79 -11.53 1.34 -11.03
N SER A 80 -11.10 2.14 -12.01
CA SER A 80 -11.70 2.28 -13.35
C SER A 80 -10.81 1.66 -14.42
N THR A 81 -11.39 1.30 -15.56
CA THR A 81 -10.67 0.86 -16.76
C THR A 81 -10.48 1.97 -17.79
N GLU A 82 -10.93 3.21 -17.50
CA GLU A 82 -10.91 4.34 -18.44
C GLU A 82 -9.52 4.64 -19.01
N GLU A 83 -8.47 4.38 -18.23
CA GLU A 83 -7.07 4.61 -18.64
C GLU A 83 -6.38 3.33 -19.15
N ILE A 84 -7.17 2.30 -19.54
CA ILE A 84 -6.65 1.02 -20.02
C ILE A 84 -7.35 0.62 -21.32
N TRP A 85 -6.62 0.66 -22.43
CA TRP A 85 -7.14 0.33 -23.76
C TRP A 85 -6.46 -0.94 -24.29
N ASN A 86 -7.24 -1.92 -24.73
CA ASN A 86 -6.76 -3.21 -25.24
C ASN A 86 -5.73 -3.88 -24.30
N GLY A 87 -5.93 -3.75 -22.99
CA GLY A 87 -5.02 -4.32 -21.99
C GLY A 87 -3.74 -3.50 -21.74
N ILE A 88 -3.57 -2.36 -22.40
CA ILE A 88 -2.43 -1.47 -22.24
C ILE A 88 -2.88 -0.22 -21.47
N GLY A 89 -2.29 0.01 -20.30
CA GLY A 89 -2.57 1.18 -19.50
C GLY A 89 -1.85 2.43 -20.02
N ASN A 90 -2.47 3.59 -19.84
CA ASN A 90 -1.85 4.88 -20.09
C ASN A 90 -0.68 5.13 -19.12
N PRO A 91 0.35 5.92 -19.56
CA PRO A 91 1.43 6.35 -18.67
C PRO A 91 0.90 7.32 -17.59
N VAL A 92 1.75 7.59 -16.60
CA VAL A 92 1.48 8.65 -15.62
C VAL A 92 1.21 9.97 -16.34
N TYR A 93 0.15 10.66 -15.92
CA TYR A 93 -0.28 11.91 -16.51
C TYR A 93 0.84 12.95 -16.45
N PRO A 94 1.14 13.69 -17.56
CA PRO A 94 2.31 14.55 -17.62
C PRO A 94 2.44 15.57 -16.47
N PRO A 95 1.37 16.23 -15.98
CA PRO A 95 1.48 17.10 -14.82
C PRO A 95 1.90 16.38 -13.54
N ALA A 96 1.39 15.17 -13.27
CA ALA A 96 1.80 14.36 -12.13
C ALA A 96 3.27 13.94 -12.23
N LYS A 97 3.71 13.54 -13.45
CA LYS A 97 5.12 13.23 -13.74
C LYS A 97 6.03 14.44 -13.50
N ARG A 98 5.61 15.65 -13.95
CA ARG A 98 6.37 16.88 -13.70
C ARG A 98 6.46 17.21 -12.21
N GLU A 99 5.37 17.02 -11.47
CA GLU A 99 5.36 17.28 -10.03
C GLU A 99 6.35 16.37 -9.31
N LEU A 100 6.32 15.07 -9.57
CA LEU A 100 7.30 14.12 -9.01
C LEU A 100 8.74 14.50 -9.37
N ALA A 101 8.99 14.91 -10.62
CA ALA A 101 10.32 15.29 -11.10
C ALA A 101 10.89 16.51 -10.38
N LYS A 102 10.07 17.48 -9.91
CA LYS A 102 10.54 18.61 -9.08
C LYS A 102 11.21 18.14 -7.78
N HIS A 103 10.84 16.95 -7.32
CA HIS A 103 11.37 16.33 -6.09
C HIS A 103 12.39 15.23 -6.38
N GLY A 104 12.89 15.12 -7.62
CA GLY A 104 13.87 14.13 -8.02
C GLY A 104 13.31 12.70 -8.16
N ILE A 105 12.00 12.53 -8.13
CA ILE A 105 11.34 11.22 -8.17
C ILE A 105 10.96 10.89 -9.62
N SER A 106 11.49 9.76 -10.13
CA SER A 106 11.15 9.23 -11.45
C SER A 106 10.02 8.21 -11.36
N CYS A 107 9.03 8.34 -12.25
CA CYS A 107 7.94 7.36 -12.43
C CYS A 107 7.98 6.74 -13.84
N GLU A 108 9.14 6.69 -14.46
CA GLU A 108 9.30 6.19 -15.81
C GLU A 108 8.89 4.72 -15.92
N GLY A 109 8.29 4.35 -17.05
CA GLY A 109 7.80 2.98 -17.29
C GLY A 109 6.49 2.63 -16.59
N LYS A 110 5.99 3.44 -15.65
CA LYS A 110 4.71 3.18 -14.98
C LYS A 110 3.55 3.36 -15.96
N ARG A 111 2.66 2.37 -15.96
CA ARG A 111 1.39 2.38 -16.69
C ARG A 111 0.23 2.02 -15.77
N ALA A 112 -0.96 2.51 -16.09
CA ALA A 112 -2.18 2.18 -15.36
C ALA A 112 -2.46 0.69 -15.40
N VAL A 113 -2.87 0.13 -14.26
CA VAL A 113 -3.31 -1.27 -14.13
C VAL A 113 -4.60 -1.33 -13.34
N GLN A 114 -5.46 -2.29 -13.69
CA GLN A 114 -6.75 -2.48 -13.03
C GLN A 114 -6.59 -3.23 -11.71
N LEU A 115 -7.25 -2.73 -10.64
CA LEU A 115 -7.45 -3.48 -9.40
C LEU A 115 -8.27 -4.74 -9.68
N LYS A 116 -7.83 -5.88 -9.18
CA LYS A 116 -8.49 -7.18 -9.34
C LYS A 116 -8.87 -7.75 -7.98
N LYS A 117 -9.92 -8.57 -7.94
CA LYS A 117 -10.34 -9.27 -6.72
C LYS A 117 -9.20 -10.07 -6.07
N SER A 118 -8.35 -10.70 -6.89
CA SER A 118 -7.18 -11.46 -6.43
C SER A 118 -6.09 -10.61 -5.77
N ASP A 119 -6.15 -9.29 -5.88
CA ASP A 119 -5.18 -8.42 -5.22
C ASP A 119 -5.41 -8.34 -3.71
N TYR A 120 -6.62 -8.67 -3.23
CA TYR A 120 -6.91 -8.77 -1.81
C TYR A 120 -5.99 -9.75 -1.07
N ASP A 121 -5.72 -10.90 -1.68
CA ASP A 121 -4.87 -11.94 -1.07
C ASP A 121 -3.37 -11.65 -1.25
N LYS A 122 -3.01 -10.76 -2.20
CA LYS A 122 -1.61 -10.45 -2.51
C LYS A 122 -1.02 -9.35 -1.64
N TYR A 123 -1.84 -8.38 -1.22
CA TYR A 123 -1.40 -7.19 -0.52
C TYR A 123 -1.83 -7.20 0.93
N ASP A 124 -0.99 -6.64 1.79
CA ASP A 124 -1.28 -6.46 3.21
C ASP A 124 -2.09 -5.18 3.45
N TYR A 125 -1.86 -4.15 2.63
CA TYR A 125 -2.52 -2.85 2.68
C TYR A 125 -3.02 -2.45 1.30
N LEU A 126 -4.31 -2.06 1.23
CA LEU A 126 -5.02 -1.58 0.05
C LEU A 126 -5.50 -0.16 0.34
N ILE A 127 -4.79 0.85 -0.17
CA ILE A 127 -4.91 2.22 0.30
C ILE A 127 -5.48 3.11 -0.81
N GLY A 128 -6.71 3.61 -0.60
CA GLY A 128 -7.38 4.56 -1.49
C GLY A 128 -6.98 6.01 -1.22
N MET A 129 -7.34 6.91 -2.14
CA MET A 129 -7.06 8.34 -2.03
C MET A 129 -8.26 9.14 -1.53
N GLU A 130 -9.48 8.63 -1.70
CA GLU A 130 -10.74 9.28 -1.34
C GLU A 130 -11.82 8.25 -1.06
N GLU A 131 -12.90 8.67 -0.41
CA GLU A 131 -14.01 7.78 -0.03
C GLU A 131 -14.68 7.11 -1.25
N ARG A 132 -14.72 7.77 -2.41
CA ARG A 132 -15.19 7.16 -3.66
C ARG A 132 -14.31 5.97 -4.07
N ASN A 133 -12.99 6.05 -3.86
CA ASN A 133 -12.09 4.93 -4.13
C ASN A 133 -12.38 3.78 -3.16
N ARG A 134 -12.55 4.03 -1.87
CA ARG A 134 -12.90 3.00 -0.86
C ARG A 134 -14.15 2.23 -1.26
N ARG A 135 -15.23 2.92 -1.62
CA ARG A 135 -16.47 2.28 -2.07
C ARG A 135 -16.27 1.41 -3.32
N ASN A 136 -15.51 1.90 -4.31
CA ASN A 136 -15.23 1.14 -5.53
C ASN A 136 -14.31 -0.05 -5.28
N MET A 137 -13.31 0.09 -4.42
CA MET A 137 -12.45 -1.01 -3.98
C MET A 137 -13.27 -2.13 -3.36
N LEU A 138 -14.17 -1.82 -2.41
CA LEU A 138 -15.04 -2.81 -1.77
C LEU A 138 -15.98 -3.52 -2.77
N ARG A 139 -16.46 -2.84 -3.82
CA ARG A 139 -17.25 -3.47 -4.89
C ARG A 139 -16.42 -4.48 -5.70
N ILE A 140 -15.15 -4.15 -6.02
CA ILE A 140 -14.26 -5.00 -6.81
C ILE A 140 -13.77 -6.18 -5.98
N LEU A 141 -13.34 -5.93 -4.75
CA LEU A 141 -12.76 -6.92 -3.84
C LEU A 141 -13.83 -7.84 -3.22
N GLY A 142 -15.05 -7.34 -3.03
CA GLY A 142 -16.21 -8.03 -2.47
C GLY A 142 -16.33 -7.85 -0.96
N LYS A 143 -15.40 -8.38 -0.18
CA LYS A 143 -15.40 -8.29 1.30
C LYS A 143 -14.01 -7.89 1.79
N ASP A 144 -13.97 -7.25 2.95
CA ASP A 144 -12.72 -6.87 3.64
C ASP A 144 -12.68 -7.44 5.07
N PRO A 145 -12.63 -8.78 5.24
CA PRO A 145 -12.67 -9.42 6.55
C PRO A 145 -11.40 -9.13 7.36
N GLU A 146 -10.27 -8.86 6.72
CA GLU A 146 -8.99 -8.57 7.36
C GLU A 146 -8.75 -7.07 7.57
N LYS A 147 -9.73 -6.21 7.18
CA LYS A 147 -9.66 -4.75 7.31
C LYS A 147 -8.40 -4.16 6.66
N LYS A 148 -8.09 -4.63 5.44
CA LYS A 148 -6.94 -4.15 4.65
C LYS A 148 -7.21 -2.85 3.91
N VAL A 149 -8.47 -2.48 3.72
CA VAL A 149 -8.90 -1.31 2.94
C VAL A 149 -8.97 -0.08 3.83
N SER A 150 -8.20 0.94 3.47
CA SER A 150 -8.14 2.24 4.17
C SER A 150 -7.98 3.38 3.16
N LEU A 151 -8.03 4.62 3.63
CA LEU A 151 -7.60 5.80 2.89
C LEU A 151 -6.22 6.25 3.36
N LEU A 152 -5.46 6.89 2.47
CA LEU A 152 -4.09 7.30 2.79
C LEU A 152 -4.06 8.33 3.94
N LEU A 153 -5.00 9.28 3.96
CA LEU A 153 -5.10 10.26 5.03
C LEU A 153 -5.76 9.72 6.32
N ASP A 154 -6.23 8.46 6.35
CA ASP A 154 -6.61 7.80 7.63
C ASP A 154 -5.40 7.63 8.56
N TYR A 155 -4.17 7.69 8.02
CA TYR A 155 -2.92 7.58 8.77
C TYR A 155 -2.31 8.92 9.15
N ALA A 156 -2.83 10.04 8.62
CA ALA A 156 -2.38 11.39 8.95
C ALA A 156 -3.17 11.98 10.13
N ASP A 157 -2.63 13.03 10.75
CA ASP A 157 -3.32 13.72 11.86
C ASP A 157 -4.63 14.38 11.40
N GLU A 158 -4.69 14.85 10.16
CA GLU A 158 -5.88 15.39 9.53
C GLU A 158 -6.46 14.39 8.54
N HIS A 159 -7.57 13.78 8.89
CA HIS A 159 -8.30 12.85 8.03
C HIS A 159 -9.00 13.59 6.88
N GLY A 160 -9.22 12.88 5.78
CA GLY A 160 -9.95 13.43 4.64
C GLY A 160 -9.62 12.72 3.32
N ASP A 161 -10.12 13.34 2.25
CA ASP A 161 -9.86 12.90 0.89
C ASP A 161 -8.69 13.67 0.28
N ILE A 162 -7.84 12.99 -0.47
CA ILE A 162 -6.85 13.63 -1.35
C ILE A 162 -7.58 14.07 -2.61
N ALA A 163 -7.73 15.38 -2.78
CA ALA A 163 -8.42 15.97 -3.91
C ALA A 163 -7.84 15.49 -5.26
N ASP A 164 -8.71 15.26 -6.24
CA ASP A 164 -8.27 14.81 -7.55
C ASP A 164 -7.68 15.98 -8.36
N PRO A 165 -6.37 15.98 -8.65
CA PRO A 165 -5.71 17.05 -9.37
C PRO A 165 -6.14 17.13 -10.84
N TRP A 166 -6.81 16.11 -11.37
CA TRP A 166 -7.43 16.16 -12.69
C TRP A 166 -8.48 17.28 -12.79
N TYR A 167 -9.26 17.48 -11.69
CA TYR A 167 -10.29 18.52 -11.63
C TYR A 167 -9.79 19.84 -11.05
N THR A 168 -8.87 19.79 -10.09
CA THR A 168 -8.39 20.98 -9.38
C THR A 168 -7.22 21.67 -10.09
N GLY A 169 -6.43 20.93 -10.88
CA GLY A 169 -5.16 21.41 -11.44
C GLY A 169 -4.02 21.50 -10.41
N ASN A 170 -4.26 21.24 -9.12
CA ASN A 170 -3.32 21.50 -8.02
C ASN A 170 -2.48 20.26 -7.69
N PHE A 171 -1.51 19.92 -8.55
CA PHE A 171 -0.64 18.76 -8.33
C PHE A 171 0.30 18.92 -7.15
N ASP A 172 0.72 20.13 -6.81
CA ASP A 172 1.55 20.45 -5.65
C ASP A 172 0.81 20.19 -4.32
N ILE A 173 -0.48 20.50 -4.23
CA ILE A 173 -1.32 20.18 -3.07
C ILE A 173 -1.47 18.67 -2.95
N THR A 174 -1.78 17.98 -4.06
CA THR A 174 -1.85 16.52 -4.09
C THR A 174 -0.53 15.87 -3.64
N TYR A 175 0.61 16.40 -4.09
CA TYR A 175 1.92 15.91 -3.65
C TYR A 175 2.09 16.02 -2.14
N ARG A 176 1.80 17.21 -1.56
CA ARG A 176 1.92 17.44 -0.10
C ARG A 176 1.00 16.54 0.72
N ASP A 177 -0.25 16.35 0.28
CA ASP A 177 -1.20 15.47 0.96
C ASP A 177 -0.75 14.01 0.90
N VAL A 178 -0.23 13.57 -0.24
CA VAL A 178 0.34 12.23 -0.39
C VAL A 178 1.55 12.02 0.51
N VAL A 179 2.48 12.99 0.57
CA VAL A 179 3.65 12.91 1.47
C VAL A 179 3.19 12.79 2.92
N ARG A 180 2.28 13.65 3.36
CA ARG A 180 1.73 13.64 4.72
C ARG A 180 1.10 12.28 5.07
N GLY A 181 0.28 11.73 4.17
CA GLY A 181 -0.32 10.42 4.36
C GLY A 181 0.70 9.27 4.38
N CYS A 182 1.73 9.32 3.53
CA CYS A 182 2.81 8.33 3.50
C CYS A 182 3.66 8.37 4.78
N GLU A 183 3.96 9.55 5.31
CA GLU A 183 4.67 9.71 6.58
C GLU A 183 3.86 9.14 7.75
N GLY A 184 2.56 9.46 7.81
CA GLY A 184 1.65 8.89 8.80
C GLY A 184 1.55 7.37 8.70
N PHE A 185 1.53 6.82 7.47
CA PHE A 185 1.50 5.38 7.26
C PHE A 185 2.80 4.70 7.72
N LEU A 186 3.97 5.31 7.49
CA LEU A 186 5.23 4.80 8.04
C LEU A 186 5.22 4.80 9.57
N THR A 187 4.80 5.88 10.19
CA THR A 187 4.66 5.98 11.65
C THR A 187 3.72 4.91 12.21
N TYR A 188 2.61 4.66 11.51
CA TYR A 188 1.67 3.58 11.86
C TYR A 188 2.34 2.20 11.80
N LEU A 189 3.11 1.91 10.75
CA LEU A 189 3.83 0.63 10.60
C LEU A 189 4.89 0.44 11.68
N GLU A 190 5.61 1.51 12.03
CA GLU A 190 6.58 1.52 13.12
C GLU A 190 5.92 1.25 14.47
N GLY A 191 4.84 1.96 14.78
CA GLY A 191 4.04 1.75 16.00
C GLY A 191 3.43 0.35 16.12
N LYS A 192 3.23 -0.34 14.97
CA LYS A 192 2.84 -1.76 14.92
C LYS A 192 4.01 -2.74 15.01
N GLY A 193 5.24 -2.26 15.10
CA GLY A 193 6.44 -3.11 15.07
C GLY A 193 6.59 -3.87 13.75
N GLN A 194 6.04 -3.37 12.66
CA GLN A 194 6.09 -4.02 11.35
C GLN A 194 7.35 -3.67 10.56
N ILE A 195 7.95 -2.55 10.86
CA ILE A 195 9.24 -2.11 10.33
C ILE A 195 10.21 -1.86 11.50
N ILE A 196 11.49 -2.04 11.24
CA ILE A 196 12.56 -1.74 12.18
C ILE A 196 13.41 -0.67 11.52
N MET A 197 13.42 0.52 12.10
CA MET A 197 14.35 1.58 11.75
C MET A 197 15.72 1.20 12.31
N ASN A 198 16.74 1.13 11.46
CA ASN A 198 18.13 0.88 11.86
C ASN A 198 18.80 2.16 12.37
#